data_919ceddbbfb02ac63451b8bcb06d64e6
#
_entry.id   919ceddbbfb02ac63451b8bcb06d64e6
#
_cell.length_a   1.000
_cell.length_b   1.000
_cell.length_c   1.000
_cell.angle_alpha   90.00
_cell.angle_beta   90.00
_cell.angle_gamma   90.00
#
_symmetry.space_group_name_H-M   'P 1'
#
loop_
_entity.id
_entity.type
_entity.pdbx_description
1 polymer ?
#
loop_
_entity_poly.entity_id
_entity_poly.type
_entity_poly.pdbx_seq_one_letter_code
_entity_poly.pdbx_strand_id
1 'polypeptide(L)'
;GVLAGVVGHAAPHNVRLVQGSHIVLRQLYEHDRAYIFQNADGRIIFAIPYHSGTTLVGTTDRDYEGDPAKAAICDEEIDYLIAAASEYFEKPLRRDDIVWSFSGVRPLFDDHAGKAQEATRDYVLKTEGDVGEAPLLNIFGGKITTYRKLAEDALGEIESRLGVRGPAFTLSLIHI
;
A
#
# COMPACT_ATOMS: atom_id res chain seq x y z
N GLY A 1 -12.26 -4.24 16.98
CA GLY A 1 -12.89 -4.34 15.70
C GLY A 1 -13.61 -5.66 15.45
N VAL A 2 -13.80 -6.01 14.18
CA VAL A 2 -14.56 -7.18 13.74
C VAL A 2 -14.00 -8.49 14.32
N LEU A 3 -12.69 -8.65 14.35
CA LEU A 3 -12.05 -9.86 14.89
C LEU A 3 -12.38 -10.09 16.37
N ALA A 4 -12.31 -9.05 17.21
CA ALA A 4 -12.67 -9.16 18.61
C ALA A 4 -14.13 -9.59 18.82
N GLY A 5 -15.02 -9.18 17.90
CA GLY A 5 -16.43 -9.60 17.92
C GLY A 5 -16.63 -11.06 17.51
N VAL A 6 -15.75 -11.61 16.67
CA VAL A 6 -15.85 -13.00 16.18
C VAL A 6 -15.24 -13.99 17.17
N VAL A 7 -14.05 -13.67 17.71
CA VAL A 7 -13.30 -14.58 18.59
C VAL A 7 -13.50 -14.32 20.09
N GLY A 8 -14.25 -13.28 20.47
CA GLY A 8 -14.61 -12.98 21.85
C GLY A 8 -13.49 -12.37 22.70
N HIS A 9 -12.31 -12.13 22.12
CA HIS A 9 -11.17 -11.48 22.80
C HIS A 9 -10.48 -10.47 21.87
N ALA A 10 -9.68 -9.55 22.45
CA ALA A 10 -8.91 -8.60 21.65
C ALA A 10 -7.83 -9.33 20.84
N ALA A 11 -7.75 -9.04 19.55
CA ALA A 11 -6.67 -9.56 18.71
C ALA A 11 -5.31 -9.03 19.22
N PRO A 12 -4.30 -9.90 19.35
CA PRO A 12 -2.98 -9.49 19.85
C PRO A 12 -2.19 -8.66 18.83
N HIS A 13 -2.73 -8.50 17.63
CA HIS A 13 -2.07 -7.82 16.52
C HIS A 13 -2.80 -6.55 16.12
N ASN A 14 -2.02 -5.51 15.83
CA ASN A 14 -2.52 -4.21 15.43
C ASN A 14 -2.29 -3.96 13.93
N VAL A 15 -3.11 -3.06 13.40
CA VAL A 15 -2.96 -2.51 12.05
C VAL A 15 -2.50 -1.07 12.19
N ARG A 16 -1.39 -0.74 11.53
CA ARG A 16 -0.90 0.62 11.38
C ARG A 16 -1.51 1.21 10.11
N LEU A 17 -2.16 2.34 10.24
CA LEU A 17 -2.72 3.06 9.10
C LEU A 17 -1.68 4.05 8.57
N VAL A 18 -1.35 3.92 7.29
CA VAL A 18 -0.38 4.80 6.62
C VAL A 18 -1.03 5.44 5.41
N GLN A 19 -1.21 6.77 5.48
CA GLN A 19 -1.71 7.57 4.36
C GLN A 19 -0.62 7.69 3.30
N GLY A 20 -1.04 7.57 2.03
CA GLY A 20 -0.24 7.92 0.87
C GLY A 20 -1.03 8.82 -0.06
N SER A 21 -0.45 9.95 -0.39
CA SER A 21 -1.09 10.99 -1.19
C SER A 21 -0.40 11.18 -2.53
N HIS A 22 -1.18 11.59 -3.52
CA HIS A 22 -0.73 11.85 -4.87
C HIS A 22 -1.28 13.17 -5.36
N ILE A 23 -0.50 13.85 -6.19
CA ILE A 23 -0.93 15.02 -6.95
C ILE A 23 -0.93 14.69 -8.44
N VAL A 24 -1.89 15.22 -9.17
CA VAL A 24 -1.96 15.16 -10.62
C VAL A 24 -1.66 16.55 -11.15
N LEU A 25 -0.61 16.63 -11.95
CA LEU A 25 -0.11 17.87 -12.54
C LEU A 25 -0.44 17.93 -14.02
N ARG A 26 -0.40 19.10 -14.63
CA ARG A 26 -0.35 19.21 -16.08
C ARG A 26 0.84 18.43 -16.61
N GLN A 27 0.77 17.97 -17.86
CA GLN A 27 1.81 17.15 -18.48
C GLN A 27 3.21 17.74 -18.28
N LEU A 28 4.09 16.95 -17.66
CA LEU A 28 5.47 17.37 -17.35
C LEU A 28 6.45 16.98 -18.47
N TYR A 29 6.12 15.96 -19.27
CA TYR A 29 6.95 15.45 -20.37
C TYR A 29 6.07 14.74 -21.41
N GLU A 30 6.60 14.60 -22.64
CA GLU A 30 5.80 14.17 -23.82
C GLU A 30 5.79 12.66 -24.09
N HIS A 31 6.72 11.89 -23.49
CA HIS A 31 6.81 10.45 -23.69
C HIS A 31 5.97 9.68 -22.66
N ASP A 32 5.77 8.38 -22.89
CA ASP A 32 4.93 7.47 -22.10
C ASP A 32 5.68 6.71 -20.98
N ARG A 33 6.95 7.04 -20.74
CA ARG A 33 7.76 6.39 -19.70
C ARG A 33 7.41 6.90 -18.31
N ALA A 34 7.33 5.99 -17.35
CA ALA A 34 7.25 6.33 -15.93
C ALA A 34 8.64 6.48 -15.32
N TYR A 35 8.77 7.37 -14.36
CA TYR A 35 9.98 7.59 -13.58
C TYR A 35 9.83 7.13 -12.15
N ILE A 36 10.93 6.63 -11.59
CA ILE A 36 11.10 6.32 -10.17
C ILE A 36 12.26 7.18 -9.67
N PHE A 37 11.99 8.08 -8.74
CA PHE A 37 12.99 8.97 -8.15
C PHE A 37 13.29 8.51 -6.72
N GLN A 38 14.56 8.34 -6.42
CA GLN A 38 15.06 8.02 -5.08
C GLN A 38 15.57 9.31 -4.44
N ASN A 39 14.87 9.80 -3.45
CA ASN A 39 15.19 11.04 -2.79
C ASN A 39 16.28 10.86 -1.71
N ALA A 40 16.97 11.94 -1.39
CA ALA A 40 18.04 11.94 -0.38
C ALA A 40 17.54 11.56 1.03
N ASP A 41 16.24 11.73 1.31
CA ASP A 41 15.58 11.35 2.55
C ASP A 41 15.19 9.86 2.60
N GLY A 42 15.56 9.07 1.58
CA GLY A 42 15.25 7.65 1.45
C GLY A 42 13.85 7.33 0.93
N ARG A 43 13.01 8.33 0.69
CA ARG A 43 11.68 8.13 0.11
C ARG A 43 11.74 8.01 -1.41
N ILE A 44 10.79 7.28 -1.95
CA ILE A 44 10.63 7.09 -3.39
C ILE A 44 9.39 7.83 -3.84
N ILE A 45 9.51 8.62 -4.90
CA ILE A 45 8.38 9.19 -5.62
C ILE A 45 8.37 8.73 -7.08
N PHE A 46 7.20 8.68 -7.66
CA PHE A 46 6.97 8.32 -9.04
C PHE A 46 6.48 9.54 -9.81
N ALA A 47 6.83 9.63 -11.09
CA ALA A 47 6.14 10.48 -12.04
C ALA A 47 5.65 9.57 -13.19
N ILE A 48 4.35 9.48 -13.36
CA ILE A 48 3.71 8.52 -14.27
C ILE A 48 2.79 9.28 -15.22
N PRO A 49 2.90 9.05 -16.55
CA PRO A 49 1.91 9.57 -17.48
C PRO A 49 0.51 9.13 -17.06
N TYR A 50 -0.42 10.08 -17.02
CA TYR A 50 -1.77 9.83 -16.53
C TYR A 50 -2.80 10.33 -17.57
N HIS A 51 -4.10 10.19 -17.27
CA HIS A 51 -5.16 10.50 -18.21
C HIS A 51 -5.10 11.94 -18.76
N SER A 52 -5.53 12.12 -20.00
CA SER A 52 -5.77 13.44 -20.63
C SER A 52 -4.56 14.38 -20.64
N GLY A 53 -3.34 13.85 -20.86
CA GLY A 53 -2.14 14.69 -20.92
C GLY A 53 -1.79 15.29 -19.55
N THR A 54 -1.89 14.50 -18.49
CA THR A 54 -1.46 14.87 -17.15
C THR A 54 -0.35 13.93 -16.65
N THR A 55 0.29 14.29 -15.55
CA THR A 55 1.31 13.46 -14.88
C THR A 55 0.92 13.24 -13.42
N LEU A 56 0.85 11.98 -13.03
CA LEU A 56 0.64 11.59 -11.64
C LEU A 56 1.98 11.61 -10.91
N VAL A 57 2.07 12.33 -9.78
CA VAL A 57 3.25 12.40 -8.92
C VAL A 57 2.88 11.95 -7.50
N GLY A 58 3.64 11.09 -6.93
CA GLY A 58 3.48 10.54 -5.58
C GLY A 58 4.47 9.39 -5.33
N THR A 59 4.55 8.88 -4.13
CA THR A 59 3.57 8.99 -3.05
C THR A 59 4.21 9.55 -1.78
N THR A 60 3.38 9.95 -0.83
CA THR A 60 3.80 10.22 0.55
C THR A 60 3.60 8.97 1.42
N ASP A 61 4.20 8.98 2.62
CA ASP A 61 4.00 8.00 3.68
C ASP A 61 3.88 8.73 5.02
N ARG A 62 2.68 8.75 5.57
CA ARG A 62 2.34 9.43 6.82
C ARG A 62 1.48 8.53 7.69
N ASP A 63 1.80 8.43 8.99
CA ASP A 63 0.89 7.80 9.93
C ASP A 63 -0.46 8.50 9.92
N TYR A 64 -1.53 7.73 9.93
CA TYR A 64 -2.88 8.23 9.83
C TYR A 64 -3.73 7.82 11.03
N GLU A 65 -4.35 8.82 11.64
CA GLU A 65 -5.32 8.63 12.72
C GLU A 65 -6.66 9.20 12.29
N GLY A 66 -7.69 8.39 12.31
CA GLY A 66 -9.04 8.82 11.95
C GLY A 66 -9.76 7.86 11.02
N ASP A 67 -10.84 8.35 10.39
CA ASP A 67 -11.65 7.58 9.45
C ASP A 67 -10.93 7.51 8.08
N PRO A 68 -10.48 6.32 7.62
CA PRO A 68 -9.79 6.18 6.34
C PRO A 68 -10.59 6.69 5.13
N ALA A 69 -11.91 6.70 5.21
CA ALA A 69 -12.78 7.21 4.14
C ALA A 69 -12.70 8.75 3.99
N LYS A 70 -12.13 9.43 4.98
CA LYS A 70 -11.98 10.90 5.01
C LYS A 70 -10.54 11.35 4.79
N ALA A 71 -9.64 10.42 4.42
CA ALA A 71 -8.25 10.76 4.17
C ALA A 71 -8.15 11.76 3.01
N ALA A 72 -7.45 12.85 3.24
CA ALA A 72 -7.20 13.89 2.25
C ALA A 72 -5.74 14.35 2.37
N ILE A 73 -5.19 14.79 1.25
CA ILE A 73 -3.85 15.36 1.22
C ILE A 73 -3.80 16.67 2.02
N CYS A 74 -2.74 16.90 2.78
CA CYS A 74 -2.51 18.14 3.48
C CYS A 74 -1.47 19.00 2.76
N ASP A 75 -1.36 20.27 3.19
CA ASP A 75 -0.43 21.24 2.58
C ASP A 75 1.02 20.78 2.66
N GLU A 76 1.42 20.16 3.77
CA GLU A 76 2.78 19.66 3.96
C GLU A 76 3.11 18.52 2.98
N GLU A 77 2.15 17.66 2.66
CA GLU A 77 2.31 16.61 1.66
C GLU A 77 2.42 17.19 0.24
N ILE A 78 1.61 18.20 -0.07
CA ILE A 78 1.69 18.93 -1.35
C ILE A 78 3.07 19.56 -1.52
N ASP A 79 3.51 20.31 -0.51
CA ASP A 79 4.82 21.01 -0.56
C ASP A 79 5.97 20.02 -0.69
N TYR A 80 5.90 18.89 0.03
CA TYR A 80 6.88 17.83 -0.11
C TYR A 80 6.92 17.26 -1.53
N LEU A 81 5.78 16.90 -2.11
CA LEU A 81 5.74 16.31 -3.45
C LEU A 81 6.21 17.29 -4.52
N ILE A 82 5.85 18.55 -4.41
CA ILE A 82 6.31 19.62 -5.31
C ILE A 82 7.83 19.80 -5.19
N ALA A 83 8.34 19.94 -3.98
CA ALA A 83 9.78 20.16 -3.75
C ALA A 83 10.61 18.96 -4.26
N ALA A 84 10.24 17.75 -3.84
CA ALA A 84 10.95 16.54 -4.20
C ALA A 84 10.92 16.27 -5.71
N ALA A 85 9.78 16.46 -6.38
CA ALA A 85 9.69 16.28 -7.82
C ALA A 85 10.43 17.38 -8.59
N SER A 86 10.42 18.62 -8.11
CA SER A 86 11.11 19.75 -8.77
C SER A 86 12.61 19.55 -8.90
N GLU A 87 13.23 18.69 -8.08
CA GLU A 87 14.65 18.35 -8.21
C GLU A 87 15.00 17.61 -9.52
N TYR A 88 14.01 16.97 -10.15
CA TYR A 88 14.21 16.11 -11.32
C TYR A 88 13.71 16.70 -12.63
N PHE A 89 12.99 17.82 -12.58
CA PHE A 89 12.46 18.46 -13.79
C PHE A 89 13.13 19.83 -14.01
N GLU A 90 13.33 20.14 -15.27
CA GLU A 90 14.00 21.38 -15.69
C GLU A 90 13.26 22.64 -15.21
N LYS A 91 11.92 22.57 -15.17
CA LYS A 91 11.09 23.63 -14.62
C LYS A 91 10.57 23.24 -13.24
N PRO A 92 10.78 24.10 -12.22
CA PRO A 92 10.20 23.85 -10.91
C PRO A 92 8.68 23.74 -10.97
N LEU A 93 8.14 22.73 -10.27
CA LEU A 93 6.71 22.53 -10.18
C LEU A 93 6.07 23.56 -9.23
N ARG A 94 4.82 23.92 -9.47
CA ARG A 94 4.07 24.88 -8.67
C ARG A 94 2.74 24.31 -8.22
N ARG A 95 2.21 24.80 -7.12
CA ARG A 95 0.86 24.43 -6.66
C ARG A 95 -0.21 24.70 -7.71
N ASP A 96 -0.09 25.77 -8.48
CA ASP A 96 -1.03 26.14 -9.55
C ASP A 96 -1.04 25.16 -10.73
N ASP A 97 -0.03 24.30 -10.84
CA ASP A 97 0.04 23.24 -11.85
C ASP A 97 -0.76 22.00 -11.44
N ILE A 98 -1.21 21.91 -10.17
CA ILE A 98 -2.00 20.79 -9.67
C ILE A 98 -3.42 20.92 -10.20
N VAL A 99 -3.86 19.90 -10.92
CA VAL A 99 -5.23 19.82 -11.46
C VAL A 99 -6.13 18.93 -10.61
N TRP A 100 -5.55 18.00 -9.84
CA TRP A 100 -6.27 17.12 -8.94
C TRP A 100 -5.33 16.49 -7.92
N SER A 101 -5.89 15.97 -6.83
CA SER A 101 -5.16 15.21 -5.82
C SER A 101 -6.05 14.16 -5.19
N PHE A 102 -5.43 13.11 -4.65
CA PHE A 102 -6.13 12.08 -3.88
C PHE A 102 -5.22 11.44 -2.85
N SER A 103 -5.84 10.85 -1.84
CA SER A 103 -5.17 10.10 -0.79
C SER A 103 -5.82 8.75 -0.59
N GLY A 104 -5.04 7.80 -0.14
CA GLY A 104 -5.51 6.49 0.31
C GLY A 104 -4.79 6.08 1.58
N VAL A 105 -5.42 5.21 2.36
CA VAL A 105 -4.84 4.69 3.61
C VAL A 105 -4.52 3.22 3.44
N ARG A 106 -3.26 2.87 3.73
CA ARG A 106 -2.75 1.49 3.71
C ARG A 106 -2.91 0.88 5.09
N PRO A 107 -3.64 -0.22 5.26
CA PRO A 107 -3.69 -0.98 6.50
C PRO A 107 -2.49 -1.93 6.54
N LEU A 108 -1.36 -1.49 7.08
CA LEU A 108 -0.16 -2.30 7.21
C LEU A 108 -0.17 -3.08 8.53
N PHE A 109 0.56 -4.20 8.57
CA PHE A 109 0.83 -4.87 9.84
C PHE A 109 1.67 -3.94 10.72
N ASP A 110 1.30 -3.80 12.00
CA ASP A 110 2.08 -3.01 12.95
C ASP A 110 3.24 -3.85 13.47
N ASP A 111 4.39 -3.67 12.84
CA ASP A 111 5.66 -4.29 13.20
C ASP A 111 6.48 -3.45 14.20
N HIS A 112 5.85 -2.40 14.76
CA HIS A 112 6.46 -1.43 15.67
C HIS A 112 7.65 -0.66 15.07
N ALA A 113 7.76 -0.57 13.74
CA ALA A 113 8.74 0.26 13.07
C ALA A 113 8.61 1.72 13.50
N GLY A 114 9.75 2.40 13.71
CA GLY A 114 9.76 3.78 14.21
C GLY A 114 9.09 4.77 13.27
N LYS A 115 9.27 4.59 11.95
CA LYS A 115 8.70 5.50 10.93
C LYS A 115 7.74 4.78 10.01
N ALA A 116 6.75 5.51 9.47
CA ALA A 116 5.77 4.99 8.52
C ALA A 116 6.41 4.38 7.26
N GLN A 117 7.54 4.95 6.80
CA GLN A 117 8.28 4.47 5.64
C GLN A 117 8.95 3.10 5.88
N GLU A 118 9.27 2.77 7.12
CA GLU A 118 9.98 1.55 7.53
C GLU A 118 9.01 0.39 7.80
N ALA A 119 7.71 0.66 7.99
CA ALA A 119 6.70 -0.37 8.21
C ALA A 119 6.66 -1.36 7.06
N THR A 120 6.55 -2.66 7.39
CA THR A 120 6.50 -3.70 6.37
C THR A 120 5.31 -3.52 5.43
N ARG A 121 5.57 -3.63 4.12
CA ARG A 121 4.53 -3.59 3.07
C ARG A 121 4.21 -4.97 2.54
N ASP A 122 4.85 -5.99 3.08
CA ASP A 122 4.52 -7.38 2.79
C ASP A 122 3.31 -7.80 3.63
N TYR A 123 2.61 -8.83 3.15
CA TYR A 123 1.56 -9.45 3.95
C TYR A 123 2.15 -10.26 5.09
N VAL A 124 1.40 -10.31 6.19
CA VAL A 124 1.74 -11.13 7.34
C VAL A 124 0.58 -12.08 7.62
N LEU A 125 0.88 -13.36 7.68
CA LEU A 125 -0.07 -14.42 8.03
C LEU A 125 0.09 -14.76 9.51
N LYS A 126 -1.01 -14.78 10.25
CA LYS A 126 -1.05 -15.16 11.67
C LYS A 126 -2.21 -16.11 11.90
N THR A 127 -1.89 -17.32 12.30
CA THR A 127 -2.90 -18.31 12.67
C THR A 127 -3.07 -18.31 14.18
N GLU A 128 -4.30 -18.17 14.65
CA GLU A 128 -4.72 -18.23 16.06
C GLU A 128 -5.63 -19.42 16.29
N GLY A 129 -5.75 -19.85 17.53
CA GLY A 129 -6.55 -20.99 17.98
C GLY A 129 -5.71 -22.12 18.53
N ASP A 130 -6.16 -22.67 19.67
CA ASP A 130 -5.50 -23.78 20.35
C ASP A 130 -5.82 -25.13 19.69
N VAL A 131 -5.09 -26.17 20.11
CA VAL A 131 -5.32 -27.52 19.63
C VAL A 131 -6.72 -27.99 20.02
N GLY A 132 -7.56 -28.27 19.02
CA GLY A 132 -8.95 -28.68 19.21
C GLY A 132 -9.98 -27.59 19.02
N GLU A 133 -9.55 -26.34 18.83
CA GLU A 133 -10.44 -25.22 18.45
C GLU A 133 -10.42 -24.96 16.94
N ALA A 134 -11.44 -24.23 16.47
CA ALA A 134 -11.48 -23.80 15.08
C ALA A 134 -10.40 -22.71 14.86
N PRO A 135 -9.39 -22.95 14.01
CA PRO A 135 -8.34 -21.98 13.79
C PRO A 135 -8.83 -20.77 12.99
N LEU A 136 -8.29 -19.60 13.31
CA LEU A 136 -8.50 -18.37 12.58
C LEU A 136 -7.19 -17.94 11.89
N LEU A 137 -7.19 -17.91 10.56
CA LEU A 137 -6.09 -17.35 9.79
C LEU A 137 -6.33 -15.87 9.54
N ASN A 138 -5.50 -15.02 10.14
CA ASN A 138 -5.50 -13.57 9.93
C ASN A 138 -4.52 -13.21 8.83
N ILE A 139 -4.94 -12.36 7.91
CA ILE A 139 -4.12 -11.83 6.82
C ILE A 139 -4.03 -10.30 6.99
N PHE A 140 -2.83 -9.80 7.20
CA PHE A 140 -2.56 -8.38 7.38
C PHE A 140 -1.76 -7.82 6.21
N GLY A 141 -2.10 -6.62 5.75
CA GLY A 141 -1.36 -5.92 4.69
C GLY A 141 -1.45 -6.60 3.32
N GLY A 142 -0.37 -6.49 2.57
CA GLY A 142 -0.25 -7.04 1.21
C GLY A 142 -0.51 -6.02 0.11
N LYS A 143 -0.08 -6.36 -1.09
CA LYS A 143 -0.22 -5.56 -2.30
C LYS A 143 -1.06 -6.33 -3.30
N ILE A 144 -1.81 -5.61 -4.15
CA ILE A 144 -2.55 -6.25 -5.23
C ILE A 144 -1.62 -7.04 -6.18
N THR A 145 -0.38 -6.61 -6.33
CA THR A 145 0.62 -7.29 -7.18
C THR A 145 1.13 -8.61 -6.59
N THR A 146 0.96 -8.85 -5.29
CA THR A 146 1.39 -10.07 -4.60
C THR A 146 0.23 -11.00 -4.25
N TYR A 147 -0.99 -10.71 -4.71
CA TYR A 147 -2.20 -11.44 -4.34
C TYR A 147 -2.12 -12.95 -4.57
N ARG A 148 -1.49 -13.38 -5.69
CA ARG A 148 -1.36 -14.80 -6.01
C ARG A 148 -0.44 -15.51 -5.03
N LYS A 149 0.73 -14.93 -4.74
CA LYS A 149 1.67 -15.50 -3.77
C LYS A 149 1.06 -15.55 -2.38
N LEU A 150 0.36 -14.47 -1.97
CA LEU A 150 -0.39 -14.43 -0.71
C LEU A 150 -1.41 -15.58 -0.64
N ALA A 151 -2.17 -15.79 -1.72
CA ALA A 151 -3.16 -16.87 -1.77
C ALA A 151 -2.52 -18.25 -1.66
N GLU A 152 -1.38 -18.49 -2.31
CA GLU A 152 -0.63 -19.74 -2.22
C GLU A 152 -0.11 -19.97 -0.78
N ASP A 153 0.45 -18.94 -0.14
CA ASP A 153 0.96 -19.05 1.22
C ASP A 153 -0.18 -19.26 2.24
N ALA A 154 -1.31 -18.55 2.06
CA ALA A 154 -2.50 -18.75 2.89
C ALA A 154 -3.08 -20.18 2.74
N LEU A 155 -3.09 -20.72 1.51
CA LEU A 155 -3.49 -22.11 1.28
C LEU A 155 -2.54 -23.08 1.95
N GLY A 156 -1.22 -22.85 1.93
CA GLY A 156 -0.23 -23.67 2.64
C GLY A 156 -0.51 -23.76 4.14
N GLU A 157 -0.87 -22.64 4.78
CA GLU A 157 -1.31 -22.61 6.18
C GLU A 157 -2.58 -23.45 6.41
N ILE A 158 -3.55 -23.37 5.50
CA ILE A 158 -4.80 -24.11 5.57
C ILE A 158 -4.57 -25.61 5.33
N GLU A 159 -3.75 -25.96 4.34
CA GLU A 159 -3.45 -27.36 3.97
C GLU A 159 -2.75 -28.11 5.09
N SER A 160 -1.95 -27.45 5.89
CA SER A 160 -1.32 -28.05 7.09
C SER A 160 -2.34 -28.64 8.07
N ARG A 161 -3.58 -28.12 8.04
CA ARG A 161 -4.68 -28.50 8.95
C ARG A 161 -5.77 -29.34 8.28
N LEU A 162 -6.07 -29.08 7.00
CA LEU A 162 -7.16 -29.72 6.27
C LEU A 162 -6.69 -30.73 5.23
N GLY A 163 -5.38 -30.89 5.05
CA GLY A 163 -4.77 -31.74 4.02
C GLY A 163 -4.70 -31.07 2.65
N VAL A 164 -3.76 -31.52 1.84
CA VAL A 164 -3.47 -30.97 0.50
C VAL A 164 -4.62 -31.26 -0.47
N ARG A 165 -5.06 -30.29 -1.23
CA ARG A 165 -6.17 -30.39 -2.18
C ARG A 165 -5.76 -30.31 -3.66
N GLY A 166 -4.49 -30.18 -3.95
CA GLY A 166 -3.96 -30.13 -5.30
C GLY A 166 -2.94 -29.02 -5.55
N PRO A 167 -2.28 -29.01 -6.71
CA PRO A 167 -1.28 -28.00 -7.04
C PRO A 167 -1.92 -26.65 -7.36
N ALA A 168 -1.14 -25.57 -7.19
CA ALA A 168 -1.50 -24.24 -7.66
C ALA A 168 -1.71 -24.25 -9.19
N PHE A 169 -2.81 -23.68 -9.66
CA PHE A 169 -3.19 -23.70 -11.08
C PHE A 169 -3.35 -22.32 -11.71
N THR A 170 -3.30 -21.25 -10.92
CA THR A 170 -3.60 -19.88 -11.38
C THR A 170 -2.70 -19.45 -12.53
N LEU A 171 -1.41 -19.83 -12.53
CA LEU A 171 -0.48 -19.50 -13.62
C LEU A 171 -0.82 -20.21 -14.92
N SER A 172 -1.36 -21.43 -14.86
CA SER A 172 -1.72 -22.18 -16.06
C SER A 172 -2.91 -21.59 -16.80
N LEU A 173 -3.73 -20.77 -16.14
CA LEU A 173 -4.88 -20.09 -16.73
C LEU A 173 -4.51 -18.80 -17.51
N ILE A 174 -3.32 -18.23 -17.29
CA ILE A 174 -2.86 -17.01 -17.97
C ILE A 174 -2.62 -17.25 -19.47
N HIS A 175 -2.41 -18.47 -19.87
CA HIS A 175 -2.08 -18.85 -21.25
C HIS A 175 -3.27 -19.45 -22.02
N ILE A 176 -4.47 -19.30 -21.51
CA ILE A 176 -5.69 -19.78 -22.22
C ILE A 176 -6.24 -18.68 -23.13
#